data_bfebf64b65c889e148990733cd5b1f89
#
_entry.id   bfebf64b65c889e148990733cd5b1f89
#
_cell.length_a   1.000
_cell.length_b   1.000
_cell.length_c   1.000
_cell.angle_alpha   90.00
_cell.angle_beta   90.00
_cell.angle_gamma   90.00
#
_symmetry.space_group_name_H-M   'P 1'
#
loop_
_entity.id
_entity.type
_entity.pdbx_description
1 polymer ?
#
loop_
_entity_poly.entity_id
_entity_poly.type
_entity_poly.pdbx_seq_one_letter_code
_entity_poly.pdbx_strand_id
1 'polypeptide(L)'
;KALERTTGEAGFHFPVEKIREAAKLYLGRVMEGRTGEGRIHVNIMEKLTMNASLETLRARLLGALDAGVDGISLSAGLHAGSFALMSGHPRFRDACLGVVVSSRRALNLFMRKSAKTGRLPDYVVVEGPLAGGHLGFGADWQRFSLADIVRDVKGWLHENALRIPVIAAGSVF
;
A
#
# COMPACT_ATOMS: atom_id res chain seq x y z
N LYS A 1 -20.99 -12.72 12.34
CA LYS A 1 -21.74 -13.92 11.96
C LYS A 1 -20.84 -14.86 11.20
N ALA A 2 -20.71 -16.03 11.74
CA ALA A 2 -20.21 -17.33 11.31
C ALA A 2 -19.12 -17.33 10.21
N LEU A 3 -17.89 -17.51 10.67
CA LEU A 3 -16.84 -18.21 9.95
C LEU A 3 -17.29 -19.67 9.81
N GLU A 4 -17.77 -20.09 8.66
CA GLU A 4 -17.95 -21.49 8.36
C GLU A 4 -16.58 -22.16 8.26
N ARG A 5 -16.26 -23.01 9.20
CA ARG A 5 -15.16 -23.95 9.11
C ARG A 5 -15.50 -24.99 8.05
N THR A 6 -14.85 -24.93 6.89
CA THR A 6 -14.81 -26.09 6.00
C THR A 6 -13.78 -27.07 6.55
N THR A 7 -14.26 -28.25 6.94
CA THR A 7 -13.46 -29.37 7.42
C THR A 7 -12.63 -29.96 6.30
N GLY A 8 -11.31 -29.97 6.46
CA GLY A 8 -10.45 -30.80 5.62
C GLY A 8 -9.02 -30.34 5.44
N GLU A 9 -8.75 -29.07 5.26
CA GLU A 9 -7.40 -28.51 5.30
C GLU A 9 -7.47 -27.12 5.92
N ALA A 10 -6.64 -26.88 6.92
CA ALA A 10 -6.72 -25.75 7.82
C ALA A 10 -6.43 -24.41 7.15
N GLY A 11 -7.38 -23.88 6.39
CA GLY A 11 -7.30 -22.54 5.81
C GLY A 11 -8.65 -21.83 5.99
N PHE A 12 -8.64 -20.66 6.62
CA PHE A 12 -9.81 -19.79 6.60
C PHE A 12 -9.98 -19.27 5.17
N HIS A 13 -11.01 -19.69 4.47
CA HIS A 13 -11.35 -19.16 3.16
C HIS A 13 -12.45 -18.11 3.31
N PHE A 14 -12.14 -16.87 2.92
CA PHE A 14 -13.10 -15.77 2.90
C PHE A 14 -13.59 -15.55 1.46
N PRO A 15 -14.91 -15.54 1.20
CA PRO A 15 -15.43 -15.11 -0.09
C PRO A 15 -14.97 -13.69 -0.42
N VAL A 16 -14.49 -13.48 -1.63
CA VAL A 16 -13.86 -12.21 -2.06
C VAL A 16 -14.81 -11.02 -1.93
N GLU A 17 -16.09 -11.23 -2.25
CA GLU A 17 -17.14 -10.23 -2.13
C GLU A 17 -17.31 -9.76 -0.69
N LYS A 18 -17.28 -10.70 0.27
CA LYS A 18 -17.38 -10.38 1.70
C LYS A 18 -16.16 -9.63 2.23
N ILE A 19 -14.98 -9.86 1.65
CA ILE A 19 -13.78 -9.09 2.00
C ILE A 19 -13.96 -7.63 1.58
N ARG A 20 -14.47 -7.39 0.37
CA ARG A 20 -14.73 -6.03 -0.12
C ARG A 20 -15.79 -5.32 0.72
N GLU A 21 -16.90 -6.00 1.02
CA GLU A 21 -17.98 -5.48 1.89
C GLU A 21 -17.46 -5.16 3.30
N ALA A 22 -16.73 -6.08 3.91
CA ALA A 22 -16.17 -5.88 5.24
C ALA A 22 -15.20 -4.70 5.28
N ALA A 23 -14.32 -4.58 4.29
CA ALA A 23 -13.40 -3.45 4.17
C ALA A 23 -14.16 -2.13 4.03
N LYS A 24 -15.16 -2.08 3.14
CA LYS A 24 -16.03 -0.91 2.95
C LYS A 24 -16.75 -0.52 4.24
N LEU A 25 -17.37 -1.49 4.92
CA LEU A 25 -18.14 -1.23 6.14
C LEU A 25 -17.24 -0.74 7.28
N TYR A 26 -16.10 -1.42 7.50
CA TYR A 26 -15.19 -1.06 8.58
C TYR A 26 -14.58 0.33 8.36
N LEU A 27 -14.04 0.58 7.17
CA LEU A 27 -13.43 1.87 6.84
C LEU A 27 -14.48 2.99 6.74
N GLY A 28 -15.71 2.68 6.27
CA GLY A 28 -16.81 3.63 6.28
C GLY A 28 -17.12 4.16 7.67
N ARG A 29 -17.16 3.27 8.68
CA ARG A 29 -17.34 3.68 10.08
C ARG A 29 -16.20 4.59 10.57
N VAL A 30 -14.96 4.31 10.15
CA VAL A 30 -13.81 5.18 10.47
C VAL A 30 -13.99 6.56 9.84
N MET A 31 -14.43 6.61 8.58
CA MET A 31 -14.68 7.86 7.88
C MET A 31 -15.82 8.68 8.51
N GLU A 32 -16.90 8.02 8.92
CA GLU A 32 -18.05 8.63 9.63
C GLU A 32 -17.63 9.20 11.00
N GLY A 33 -16.71 8.53 11.69
CA GLY A 33 -16.15 8.98 12.99
C GLY A 33 -15.17 10.15 12.90
N ARG A 34 -14.86 10.65 11.73
CA ARG A 34 -13.92 11.77 11.55
C ARG A 34 -14.55 13.07 12.06
N THR A 35 -13.87 13.72 13.02
CA THR A 35 -14.35 14.97 13.65
C THR A 35 -13.58 16.21 13.20
N GLY A 36 -12.54 16.06 12.38
CA GLY A 36 -11.68 17.16 11.93
C GLY A 36 -11.45 17.17 10.43
N GLU A 37 -10.66 18.14 9.97
CA GLU A 37 -10.30 18.30 8.55
C GLU A 37 -9.14 17.40 8.10
N GLY A 38 -8.54 16.65 9.02
CA GLY A 38 -7.44 15.73 8.74
C GLY A 38 -7.85 14.65 7.73
N ARG A 39 -6.90 14.23 6.90
CA ARG A 39 -7.11 13.15 5.92
C ARG A 39 -6.86 11.79 6.54
N ILE A 40 -7.69 10.82 6.21
CA ILE A 40 -7.57 9.43 6.65
C ILE A 40 -7.02 8.59 5.50
N HIS A 41 -5.81 8.07 5.68
CA HIS A 41 -5.19 7.13 4.76
C HIS A 41 -5.19 5.74 5.38
N VAL A 42 -5.60 4.74 4.59
CA VAL A 42 -5.50 3.33 5.01
C VAL A 42 -4.22 2.72 4.48
N ASN A 43 -3.51 1.97 5.33
CA ASN A 43 -2.37 1.18 4.89
C ASN A 43 -2.84 -0.21 4.44
N ILE A 44 -2.54 -0.57 3.19
CA ILE A 44 -2.89 -1.88 2.62
C ILE A 44 -1.62 -2.63 2.28
N MET A 45 -1.41 -3.76 2.96
CA MET A 45 -0.30 -4.67 2.71
C MET A 45 -0.63 -5.59 1.53
N GLU A 46 0.32 -5.73 0.59
CA GLU A 46 0.18 -6.69 -0.51
C GLU A 46 0.27 -8.12 -0.01
N LYS A 47 1.31 -8.41 0.78
CA LYS A 47 1.53 -9.73 1.36
C LYS A 47 0.82 -9.83 2.72
N LEU A 48 -0.24 -10.60 2.78
CA LEU A 48 -0.74 -11.17 4.02
C LEU A 48 -0.30 -12.62 4.07
N THR A 49 0.14 -13.07 5.23
CA THR A 49 0.72 -14.41 5.45
C THR A 49 -0.27 -15.58 5.27
N MET A 50 -1.52 -15.31 4.97
CA MET A 50 -2.58 -16.31 4.83
C MET A 50 -3.25 -16.17 3.47
N ASN A 51 -2.91 -17.06 2.54
CA ASN A 51 -3.61 -17.32 1.26
C ASN A 51 -4.17 -16.09 0.53
N ALA A 52 -3.44 -14.96 0.57
CA ALA A 52 -3.88 -13.74 -0.06
C ALA A 52 -3.68 -13.84 -1.58
N SER A 53 -4.70 -14.29 -2.28
CA SER A 53 -4.76 -14.20 -3.71
C SER A 53 -4.76 -12.73 -4.16
N LEU A 54 -4.42 -12.49 -5.42
CA LEU A 54 -4.53 -11.16 -6.04
C LEU A 54 -5.95 -10.60 -5.94
N GLU A 55 -6.95 -11.47 -5.91
CA GLU A 55 -8.36 -11.13 -5.77
C GLU A 55 -8.69 -10.56 -4.39
N THR A 56 -8.10 -11.11 -3.31
CA THR A 56 -8.30 -10.57 -1.96
C THR A 56 -7.63 -9.21 -1.81
N LEU A 57 -6.47 -8.99 -2.42
CA LEU A 57 -5.84 -7.68 -2.49
C LEU A 57 -6.75 -6.68 -3.23
N ARG A 58 -7.25 -7.08 -4.40
CA ARG A 58 -8.20 -6.26 -5.17
C ARG A 58 -9.44 -5.90 -4.36
N ALA A 59 -10.03 -6.87 -3.66
CA ALA A 59 -11.22 -6.65 -2.82
C ALA A 59 -10.96 -5.63 -1.71
N ARG A 60 -9.82 -5.70 -1.03
CA ARG A 60 -9.42 -4.72 0.01
C ARG A 60 -9.19 -3.33 -0.57
N LEU A 61 -8.50 -3.23 -1.70
CA LEU A 61 -8.25 -1.96 -2.39
C LEU A 61 -9.55 -1.29 -2.82
N LEU A 62 -10.45 -2.04 -3.48
CA LEU A 62 -11.74 -1.52 -3.94
C LEU A 62 -12.66 -1.21 -2.75
N GLY A 63 -12.68 -2.03 -1.71
CA GLY A 63 -13.45 -1.75 -0.49
C GLY A 63 -13.01 -0.47 0.22
N ALA A 64 -11.72 -0.17 0.23
CA ALA A 64 -11.20 1.10 0.75
C ALA A 64 -11.67 2.31 -0.09
N LEU A 65 -11.61 2.19 -1.41
CA LEU A 65 -12.11 3.24 -2.31
C LEU A 65 -13.63 3.42 -2.16
N ASP A 66 -14.39 2.33 -2.06
CA ASP A 66 -15.85 2.36 -1.81
C ASP A 66 -16.21 3.03 -0.48
N ALA A 67 -15.37 2.86 0.55
CA ALA A 67 -15.55 3.49 1.86
C ALA A 67 -15.29 4.99 1.86
N GLY A 68 -14.72 5.52 0.80
CA GLY A 68 -14.48 6.95 0.69
C GLY A 68 -13.21 7.44 1.40
N VAL A 69 -12.24 6.57 1.73
CA VAL A 69 -10.97 7.02 2.35
C VAL A 69 -10.29 8.10 1.51
N ASP A 70 -9.60 9.02 2.17
CA ASP A 70 -8.89 10.11 1.48
C ASP A 70 -7.65 9.61 0.74
N GLY A 71 -7.07 8.50 1.21
CA GLY A 71 -5.92 7.91 0.53
C GLY A 71 -5.62 6.48 0.94
N ILE A 72 -4.72 5.86 0.19
CA ILE A 72 -4.21 4.50 0.41
C ILE A 72 -2.68 4.51 0.37
N SER A 73 -2.04 4.01 1.43
CA SER A 73 -0.62 3.67 1.45
C SER A 73 -0.45 2.20 1.12
N LEU A 74 0.34 1.88 0.10
CA LEU A 74 0.63 0.51 -0.32
C LEU A 74 1.93 0.02 0.31
N SER A 75 1.88 -1.04 1.12
CA SER A 75 3.05 -1.53 1.88
C SER A 75 3.20 -3.06 1.84
N ALA A 76 4.28 -3.56 2.43
CA ALA A 76 4.60 -4.98 2.56
C ALA A 76 4.53 -5.76 1.23
N GLY A 77 5.09 -5.19 0.17
CA GLY A 77 5.19 -5.79 -1.16
C GLY A 77 5.65 -4.77 -2.19
N LEU A 78 5.83 -5.22 -3.43
CA LEU A 78 6.22 -4.33 -4.53
C LEU A 78 5.04 -3.57 -5.14
N HIS A 79 3.81 -3.97 -4.83
CA HIS A 79 2.55 -3.40 -5.34
C HIS A 79 2.52 -3.12 -6.85
N ALA A 80 3.31 -3.91 -7.61
CA ALA A 80 3.53 -3.69 -9.04
C ALA A 80 2.24 -3.76 -9.89
N GLY A 81 1.18 -4.38 -9.37
CA GLY A 81 -0.13 -4.48 -10.02
C GLY A 81 -1.24 -3.69 -9.34
N SER A 82 -1.01 -3.11 -8.15
CA SER A 82 -2.08 -2.54 -7.32
C SER A 82 -2.82 -1.39 -8.00
N PHE A 83 -2.13 -0.53 -8.75
CA PHE A 83 -2.78 0.54 -9.50
C PHE A 83 -3.69 0.00 -10.60
N ALA A 84 -3.27 -1.06 -11.31
CA ALA A 84 -4.11 -1.71 -12.31
C ALA A 84 -5.37 -2.35 -11.71
N LEU A 85 -5.26 -2.92 -10.49
CA LEU A 85 -6.42 -3.47 -9.77
C LEU A 85 -7.47 -2.41 -9.39
N MET A 86 -7.05 -1.16 -9.23
CA MET A 86 -7.90 -0.02 -8.87
C MET A 86 -8.34 0.83 -10.06
N SER A 87 -7.69 0.72 -11.22
CA SER A 87 -7.82 1.68 -12.33
C SER A 87 -9.23 1.85 -12.90
N GLY A 88 -10.09 0.84 -12.77
CA GLY A 88 -11.50 0.92 -13.17
C GLY A 88 -12.43 1.53 -12.12
N HIS A 89 -11.94 1.89 -10.93
CA HIS A 89 -12.76 2.46 -9.89
C HIS A 89 -12.92 3.98 -10.06
N PRO A 90 -14.14 4.56 -9.91
CA PRO A 90 -14.36 6.01 -10.10
C PRO A 90 -13.42 6.88 -9.27
N ARG A 91 -13.19 6.51 -8.00
CA ARG A 91 -12.32 7.25 -7.09
C ARG A 91 -10.81 6.99 -7.29
N PHE A 92 -10.42 6.16 -8.24
CA PHE A 92 -8.99 5.89 -8.48
C PHE A 92 -8.19 7.16 -8.79
N ARG A 93 -8.80 8.15 -9.44
CA ARG A 93 -8.14 9.42 -9.78
C ARG A 93 -8.09 10.41 -8.63
N ASP A 94 -9.06 10.36 -7.70
CA ASP A 94 -9.25 11.36 -6.65
C ASP A 94 -8.59 10.97 -5.33
N ALA A 95 -8.54 9.67 -5.01
CA ALA A 95 -7.89 9.20 -3.78
C ALA A 95 -6.38 9.44 -3.83
N CYS A 96 -5.79 9.89 -2.74
CA CYS A 96 -4.35 10.08 -2.61
C CYS A 96 -3.65 8.72 -2.46
N LEU A 97 -2.78 8.35 -3.38
CA LEU A 97 -2.13 7.03 -3.40
C LEU A 97 -0.64 7.13 -3.14
N GLY A 98 -0.17 6.47 -2.10
CA GLY A 98 1.23 6.38 -1.74
C GLY A 98 1.79 4.96 -1.83
N VAL A 99 3.08 4.83 -1.95
CA VAL A 99 3.79 3.55 -1.93
C VAL A 99 4.94 3.56 -0.93
N VAL A 100 5.07 2.47 -0.18
CA VAL A 100 6.21 2.25 0.72
C VAL A 100 7.28 1.46 -0.03
N VAL A 101 8.50 1.99 -0.03
CA VAL A 101 9.65 1.37 -0.70
C VAL A 101 10.87 1.37 0.21
N SER A 102 11.74 0.37 0.07
CA SER A 102 13.00 0.25 0.81
C SER A 102 14.24 0.49 -0.07
N SER A 103 14.05 0.86 -1.33
CA SER A 103 15.17 1.11 -2.25
C SER A 103 14.72 1.84 -3.53
N ARG A 104 15.68 2.50 -4.18
CA ARG A 104 15.55 3.05 -5.55
C ARG A 104 15.06 2.00 -6.55
N ARG A 105 15.57 0.75 -6.45
CA ARG A 105 15.17 -0.35 -7.33
C ARG A 105 13.67 -0.67 -7.18
N ALA A 106 13.18 -0.76 -5.95
CA ALA A 106 11.76 -1.00 -5.68
C ALA A 106 10.88 0.13 -6.22
N LEU A 107 11.28 1.39 -6.00
CA LEU A 107 10.61 2.55 -6.55
C LEU A 107 10.54 2.49 -8.09
N ASN A 108 11.67 2.29 -8.76
CA ASN A 108 11.72 2.24 -10.23
C ASN A 108 10.78 1.15 -10.79
N LEU A 109 10.78 -0.04 -10.18
CA LEU A 109 9.90 -1.12 -10.61
C LEU A 109 8.42 -0.75 -10.44
N PHE A 110 8.06 -0.16 -9.31
CA PHE A 110 6.70 0.33 -9.06
C PHE A 110 6.31 1.40 -10.08
N MET A 111 7.14 2.42 -10.28
CA MET A 111 6.87 3.54 -11.20
C MET A 111 6.64 3.07 -12.64
N ARG A 112 7.46 2.15 -13.13
CA ARG A 112 7.30 1.57 -14.47
C ARG A 112 5.99 0.81 -14.65
N LYS A 113 5.46 0.22 -13.59
CA LYS A 113 4.19 -0.53 -13.61
C LYS A 113 2.99 0.40 -13.45
N SER A 114 3.04 1.34 -12.51
CA SER A 114 1.97 2.30 -12.26
C SER A 114 1.76 3.24 -13.46
N ALA A 115 2.83 3.68 -14.12
CA ALA A 115 2.74 4.52 -15.31
C ALA A 115 1.88 3.92 -16.42
N LYS A 116 1.79 2.58 -16.53
CA LYS A 116 0.92 1.90 -17.49
C LYS A 116 -0.57 2.15 -17.27
N THR A 117 -0.96 2.61 -16.08
CA THR A 117 -2.34 2.99 -15.75
C THR A 117 -2.62 4.47 -16.00
N GLY A 118 -1.63 5.20 -16.52
CA GLY A 118 -1.69 6.66 -16.71
C GLY A 118 -1.68 7.42 -15.38
N ARG A 119 -1.18 6.81 -14.28
CA ARG A 119 -1.07 7.43 -12.97
C ARG A 119 0.22 7.02 -12.25
N LEU A 120 0.84 7.98 -11.58
CA LEU A 120 1.94 7.79 -10.64
C LEU A 120 1.44 7.96 -9.19
N PRO A 121 2.21 7.54 -8.17
CA PRO A 121 1.85 7.78 -6.78
C PRO A 121 1.93 9.26 -6.45
N ASP A 122 1.10 9.69 -5.50
CA ASP A 122 1.08 11.08 -5.03
C ASP A 122 2.17 11.33 -3.97
N TYR A 123 2.66 10.29 -3.32
CA TYR A 123 3.80 10.34 -2.39
C TYR A 123 4.52 8.98 -2.30
N VAL A 124 5.77 9.03 -1.86
CA VAL A 124 6.59 7.84 -1.60
C VAL A 124 7.02 7.84 -0.14
N VAL A 125 6.79 6.73 0.55
CA VAL A 125 7.34 6.49 1.89
C VAL A 125 8.60 5.65 1.72
N VAL A 126 9.71 6.15 2.21
CA VAL A 126 10.97 5.39 2.26
C VAL A 126 11.11 4.78 3.64
N GLU A 127 11.05 3.47 3.69
CA GLU A 127 11.19 2.71 4.92
C GLU A 127 12.64 2.27 5.13
N GLY A 128 13.18 2.61 6.29
CA GLY A 128 14.55 2.27 6.67
C GLY A 128 14.68 0.88 7.29
N PRO A 129 15.92 0.38 7.46
CA PRO A 129 16.17 -0.96 7.97
C PRO A 129 15.80 -1.16 9.46
N LEU A 130 15.63 -0.09 10.21
CA LEU A 130 15.22 -0.12 11.61
C LEU A 130 13.71 0.10 11.82
N ALA A 131 12.92 0.05 10.76
CA ALA A 131 11.46 0.04 10.87
C ALA A 131 10.98 -1.28 11.49
N GLY A 132 9.80 -1.25 12.10
CA GLY A 132 9.13 -2.46 12.60
C GLY A 132 8.28 -3.14 11.53
N GLY A 133 7.95 -4.42 11.76
CA GLY A 133 7.03 -5.17 10.90
C GLY A 133 7.69 -5.87 9.71
N HIS A 134 7.04 -5.84 8.56
CA HIS A 134 7.52 -6.48 7.33
C HIS A 134 8.55 -5.60 6.62
N LEU A 135 9.82 -5.93 6.77
CA LEU A 135 10.92 -5.15 6.20
C LEU A 135 11.29 -5.61 4.78
N GLY A 136 11.68 -4.66 3.95
CA GLY A 136 12.25 -4.89 2.62
C GLY A 136 13.75 -5.23 2.62
N PHE A 137 14.32 -5.64 3.76
CA PHE A 137 15.74 -5.92 3.95
C PHE A 137 15.98 -7.37 4.31
N GLY A 138 17.15 -7.91 3.91
CA GLY A 138 17.61 -9.24 4.26
C GLY A 138 18.46 -9.25 5.55
N ALA A 139 19.21 -10.32 5.75
CA ALA A 139 20.11 -10.47 6.90
C ALA A 139 21.24 -9.41 6.95
N ASP A 140 21.51 -8.74 5.85
CA ASP A 140 22.50 -7.68 5.71
C ASP A 140 21.96 -6.27 5.95
N TRP A 141 20.81 -6.15 6.61
CA TRP A 141 20.10 -4.88 6.87
C TRP A 141 20.98 -3.79 7.50
N GLN A 142 21.99 -4.15 8.31
CA GLN A 142 22.93 -3.23 8.95
C GLN A 142 23.80 -2.43 7.95
N ARG A 143 23.88 -2.88 6.69
CA ARG A 143 24.62 -2.19 5.63
C ARG A 143 23.87 -1.01 5.03
N PHE A 144 22.61 -0.83 5.41
CA PHE A 144 21.73 0.20 4.86
C PHE A 144 21.45 1.30 5.87
N SER A 145 21.37 2.52 5.40
CA SER A 145 21.01 3.71 6.16
C SER A 145 19.75 4.33 5.56
N LEU A 146 18.79 4.70 6.40
CA LEU A 146 17.59 5.42 5.95
C LEU A 146 17.96 6.69 5.18
N ALA A 147 18.95 7.45 5.67
CA ALA A 147 19.39 8.68 5.03
C ALA A 147 19.92 8.45 3.60
N ASP A 148 20.69 7.37 3.40
CA ASP A 148 21.23 7.03 2.08
C ASP A 148 20.13 6.56 1.14
N ILE A 149 19.18 5.76 1.62
CA ILE A 149 18.04 5.31 0.81
C ILE A 149 17.17 6.50 0.41
N VAL A 150 16.89 7.43 1.32
CA VAL A 150 16.13 8.66 1.02
C VAL A 150 16.85 9.48 -0.03
N ARG A 151 18.18 9.65 0.09
CA ARG A 151 18.99 10.40 -0.88
C ARG A 151 18.94 9.75 -2.27
N ASP A 152 19.07 8.43 -2.33
CA ASP A 152 19.05 7.67 -3.58
C ASP A 152 17.66 7.71 -4.25
N VAL A 153 16.58 7.57 -3.47
CA VAL A 153 15.20 7.69 -3.95
C VAL A 153 14.93 9.12 -4.47
N LYS A 154 15.32 10.15 -3.73
CA LYS A 154 15.16 11.55 -4.17
C LYS A 154 15.98 11.86 -5.41
N GLY A 155 17.21 11.33 -5.49
CA GLY A 155 18.06 11.44 -6.68
C GLY A 155 17.37 10.86 -7.91
N TRP A 156 16.80 9.65 -7.78
CA TRP A 156 16.07 9.02 -8.88
C TRP A 156 14.84 9.83 -9.32
N LEU A 157 14.06 10.37 -8.37
CA LEU A 157 12.93 11.22 -8.72
C LEU A 157 13.36 12.47 -9.47
N HIS A 158 14.46 13.12 -9.03
CA HIS A 158 15.02 14.28 -9.69
C HIS A 158 15.52 13.97 -11.12
N GLU A 159 16.27 12.87 -11.30
CA GLU A 159 16.75 12.40 -12.61
C GLU A 159 15.61 12.15 -13.61
N ASN A 160 14.43 11.80 -13.12
CA ASN A 160 13.24 11.56 -13.93
C ASN A 160 12.27 12.76 -13.98
N ALA A 161 12.68 13.93 -13.51
CA ALA A 161 11.89 15.17 -13.46
C ALA A 161 10.54 15.01 -12.71
N LEU A 162 10.50 14.15 -11.69
CA LEU A 162 9.30 13.85 -10.89
C LEU A 162 9.34 14.64 -9.58
N ARG A 163 8.28 15.42 -9.32
CA ARG A 163 8.09 16.19 -8.07
C ARG A 163 7.15 15.48 -7.11
N ILE A 164 7.53 14.26 -6.70
CA ILE A 164 6.73 13.46 -5.77
C ILE A 164 7.30 13.61 -4.35
N PRO A 165 6.49 13.98 -3.35
CA PRO A 165 6.92 14.07 -1.96
C PRO A 165 7.48 12.73 -1.46
N VAL A 166 8.55 12.82 -0.67
CA VAL A 166 9.19 11.68 -0.01
C VAL A 166 9.07 11.82 1.49
N ILE A 167 8.54 10.80 2.14
CA ILE A 167 8.38 10.67 3.59
C ILE A 167 9.39 9.63 4.09
N ALA A 168 10.25 10.01 5.01
CA ALA A 168 11.16 9.09 5.68
C ALA A 168 10.42 8.38 6.82
N ALA A 169 10.56 7.06 6.92
CA ALA A 169 9.94 6.24 7.95
C ALA A 169 10.89 5.18 8.50
N GLY A 170 10.66 4.78 9.75
CA GLY A 170 11.48 3.78 10.43
C GLY A 170 12.70 4.38 11.12
N SER A 171 12.59 4.59 12.44
CA SER A 171 13.68 5.09 13.33
C SER A 171 14.29 6.41 12.83
N VAL A 172 13.44 7.40 12.65
CA VAL A 172 13.86 8.80 12.45
C VAL A 172 14.09 9.40 13.83
N PHE A 173 15.34 9.76 14.16
CA PHE A 173 15.74 10.37 15.41
C PHE A 173 16.26 11.78 15.18
#